data_9acc2c6bbb55c6ad6ca7e0d25a55c8b4
#
_entry.id   9acc2c6bbb55c6ad6ca7e0d25a55c8b4
#
_cell.length_a   1.000
_cell.length_b   1.000
_cell.length_c   1.000
_cell.angle_alpha   90.00
_cell.angle_beta   90.00
_cell.angle_gamma   90.00
#
_symmetry.space_group_name_H-M   'P 1'
#
loop_
_entity.id
_entity.type
_entity.pdbx_description
1 polymer ?
#
loop_
_entity_poly.entity_id
_entity_poly.type
_entity_poly.pdbx_seq_one_letter_code
_entity_poly.pdbx_strand_id
1 'polypeptide(L)'
;CSSDLQLYIDGPTDKMFTIVTQQLAGRGDRVPPDLAVLAGADYLAGQTTGDLLAAEQEATIESLCAHGRPVRRIDVARVDEAAIGALMAHFMLETVTAAFMMGVDPFDQPAVEDGKARTRKRLADASGAAVT
;
A
#
# COMPACT_ATOMS: atom_id res chain seq x y z
N CYS A 1 -5.26 -6.02 -9.70
CA CYS A 1 -4.94 -6.65 -8.38
C CYS A 1 -4.32 -8.03 -8.50
N SER A 2 -4.82 -8.93 -9.36
CA SER A 2 -4.25 -10.28 -9.45
C SER A 2 -2.82 -10.32 -9.99
N SER A 3 -2.46 -9.42 -10.89
CA SER A 3 -1.10 -9.33 -11.46
C SER A 3 -0.05 -8.93 -10.44
N ASP A 4 -0.37 -8.01 -9.52
CA ASP A 4 0.57 -7.57 -8.50
C ASP A 4 0.82 -8.68 -7.47
N LEU A 5 -0.24 -9.41 -7.06
CA LEU A 5 -0.10 -10.55 -6.16
C LEU A 5 0.77 -11.65 -6.76
N GLN A 6 0.64 -11.91 -8.08
CA GLN A 6 1.50 -12.84 -8.81
C GLN A 6 2.97 -12.43 -8.72
N LEU A 7 3.29 -11.16 -8.93
CA LEU A 7 4.66 -10.64 -8.81
C LEU A 7 5.22 -10.80 -7.39
N TYR A 8 4.37 -10.65 -6.38
CA TYR A 8 4.77 -10.79 -4.99
C TYR A 8 4.98 -12.24 -4.58
N ILE A 9 4.21 -13.16 -5.13
CA ILE A 9 4.31 -14.60 -4.83
C ILE A 9 5.50 -15.22 -5.57
N ASP A 10 5.66 -14.95 -6.86
CA ASP A 10 6.71 -15.57 -7.70
C ASP A 10 8.03 -14.78 -7.71
N GLY A 11 8.00 -13.53 -7.22
CA GLY A 11 9.18 -12.67 -7.17
C GLY A 11 10.14 -12.98 -6.00
N PRO A 12 11.19 -12.15 -5.83
CA PRO A 12 12.15 -12.30 -4.75
C PRO A 12 11.51 -12.26 -3.36
N THR A 13 12.05 -13.07 -2.42
CA THR A 13 11.57 -13.18 -1.03
C THR A 13 12.17 -12.11 -0.12
N ASP A 14 12.35 -10.91 -0.63
CA ASP A 14 13.00 -9.78 0.03
C ASP A 14 12.01 -8.72 0.56
N LYS A 15 10.73 -9.07 0.59
CA LYS A 15 9.64 -8.13 0.95
C LYS A 15 8.81 -8.63 2.12
N MET A 16 8.43 -7.70 2.98
CA MET A 16 7.39 -7.88 3.98
C MET A 16 6.15 -7.09 3.55
N PHE A 17 4.98 -7.66 3.75
CA PHE A 17 3.72 -7.04 3.36
C PHE A 17 2.98 -6.51 4.59
N THR A 18 2.58 -5.25 4.54
CA THR A 18 1.67 -4.69 5.54
C THR A 18 0.30 -4.58 4.91
N ILE A 19 -0.66 -5.34 5.44
CA ILE A 19 -2.05 -5.30 5.00
C ILE A 19 -2.87 -4.54 6.04
N VAL A 20 -3.46 -3.43 5.61
CA VAL A 20 -4.42 -2.69 6.44
C VAL A 20 -5.80 -3.24 6.16
N THR A 21 -6.43 -3.83 7.17
CA THR A 21 -7.75 -4.44 7.07
C THR A 21 -8.79 -3.62 7.81
N GLN A 22 -10.04 -3.75 7.39
CA GLN A 22 -11.19 -3.11 8.03
C GLN A 22 -12.30 -4.13 8.29
N GLN A 23 -13.09 -3.90 9.34
CA GLN A 23 -14.29 -4.70 9.62
C GLN A 23 -15.41 -4.33 8.64
N LEU A 24 -15.54 -5.10 7.56
CA LEU A 24 -16.49 -4.85 6.48
C LEU A 24 -17.65 -5.84 6.42
N ALA A 25 -17.55 -7.01 7.06
CA ALA A 25 -18.55 -8.05 7.02
C ALA A 25 -19.96 -7.51 7.37
N GLY A 26 -20.94 -7.85 6.54
CA GLY A 26 -22.32 -7.42 6.68
C GLY A 26 -22.62 -5.98 6.25
N ARG A 27 -21.64 -5.24 5.72
CA ARG A 27 -21.79 -3.85 5.28
C ARG A 27 -22.03 -3.75 3.77
N GLY A 28 -22.66 -2.64 3.37
CA GLY A 28 -22.96 -2.35 1.98
C GLY A 28 -24.18 -3.08 1.44
N ASP A 29 -24.36 -3.01 0.13
CA ASP A 29 -25.54 -3.57 -0.54
C ASP A 29 -25.45 -5.09 -0.65
N ARG A 30 -26.61 -5.75 -0.60
CA ARG A 30 -26.70 -7.20 -0.84
C ARG A 30 -26.76 -7.49 -2.33
N VAL A 31 -26.06 -8.53 -2.72
CA VAL A 31 -26.15 -9.08 -4.08
C VAL A 31 -27.47 -9.86 -4.21
N PRO A 32 -28.37 -9.44 -5.11
CA PRO A 32 -29.60 -10.19 -5.36
C PRO A 32 -29.28 -11.60 -5.89
N PRO A 33 -29.92 -12.65 -5.35
CA PRO A 33 -29.63 -14.03 -5.76
C PRO A 33 -29.79 -14.29 -7.25
N ASP A 34 -30.81 -13.69 -7.87
CA ASP A 34 -31.08 -13.81 -9.31
C ASP A 34 -29.95 -13.21 -10.16
N LEU A 35 -29.41 -12.07 -9.75
CA LEU A 35 -28.25 -11.46 -10.43
C LEU A 35 -26.97 -12.27 -10.24
N ALA A 36 -26.76 -12.85 -9.06
CA ALA A 36 -25.60 -13.71 -8.80
C ALA A 36 -25.61 -14.94 -9.71
N VAL A 37 -26.74 -15.60 -9.85
CA VAL A 37 -26.93 -16.75 -10.76
C VAL A 37 -26.73 -16.32 -12.21
N LEU A 38 -27.32 -15.22 -12.64
CA LEU A 38 -27.18 -14.71 -14.00
C LEU A 38 -25.72 -14.39 -14.38
N ALA A 39 -24.95 -13.91 -13.39
CA ALA A 39 -23.53 -13.61 -13.54
C ALA A 39 -22.61 -14.84 -13.42
N GLY A 40 -23.13 -16.02 -13.11
CA GLY A 40 -22.34 -17.22 -12.84
C GLY A 40 -21.49 -17.11 -11.57
N ALA A 41 -21.97 -16.32 -10.58
CA ALA A 41 -21.29 -16.04 -9.33
C ALA A 41 -22.20 -16.41 -8.13
N ASP A 42 -22.73 -17.61 -8.14
CA ASP A 42 -23.71 -18.11 -7.16
C ASP A 42 -23.26 -17.97 -5.70
N TYR A 43 -21.93 -18.04 -5.48
CA TYR A 43 -21.33 -17.86 -4.16
C TYR A 43 -21.54 -16.45 -3.57
N LEU A 44 -21.91 -15.45 -4.39
CA LEU A 44 -22.23 -14.09 -3.94
C LEU A 44 -23.72 -13.92 -3.58
N ALA A 45 -24.56 -14.90 -3.86
CA ALA A 45 -26.01 -14.79 -3.62
C ALA A 45 -26.33 -14.46 -2.15
N GLY A 46 -26.97 -13.32 -1.92
CA GLY A 46 -27.33 -12.84 -0.59
C GLY A 46 -26.17 -12.30 0.27
N GLN A 47 -24.94 -12.37 -0.21
CA GLN A 47 -23.79 -11.74 0.44
C GLN A 47 -23.84 -10.22 0.28
N THR A 48 -23.20 -9.49 1.19
CA THR A 48 -23.01 -8.05 1.03
C THR A 48 -21.70 -7.77 0.28
N THR A 49 -21.56 -6.58 -0.27
CA THR A 49 -20.28 -6.11 -0.84
C THR A 49 -19.18 -6.11 0.21
N GLY A 50 -19.51 -5.85 1.47
CA GLY A 50 -18.57 -5.93 2.59
C GLY A 50 -18.15 -7.35 2.92
N ASP A 51 -19.03 -8.35 2.77
CA ASP A 51 -18.67 -9.77 2.94
C ASP A 51 -17.66 -10.20 1.89
N LEU A 52 -17.84 -9.79 0.65
CA LEU A 52 -16.88 -10.05 -0.43
C LEU A 52 -15.51 -9.44 -0.12
N LEU A 53 -15.47 -8.15 0.23
CA LEU A 53 -14.22 -7.47 0.55
C LEU A 53 -13.53 -8.07 1.78
N ALA A 54 -14.29 -8.47 2.80
CA ALA A 54 -13.73 -9.15 3.97
C ALA A 54 -13.10 -10.49 3.59
N ALA A 55 -13.78 -11.28 2.74
CA ALA A 55 -13.24 -12.54 2.24
C ALA A 55 -11.98 -12.34 1.39
N GLU A 56 -11.94 -11.33 0.52
CA GLU A 56 -10.76 -11.00 -0.28
C GLU A 56 -9.57 -10.56 0.57
N GLN A 57 -9.79 -9.79 1.66
CA GLN A 57 -8.74 -9.42 2.61
C GLN A 57 -8.10 -10.66 3.24
N GLU A 58 -8.92 -11.56 3.78
CA GLU A 58 -8.41 -12.78 4.43
C GLU A 58 -7.73 -13.71 3.41
N ALA A 59 -8.34 -13.94 2.26
CA ALA A 59 -7.76 -14.79 1.22
C ALA A 59 -6.40 -14.27 0.71
N THR A 60 -6.24 -12.96 0.62
CA THR A 60 -4.96 -12.34 0.23
C THR A 60 -3.89 -12.58 1.29
N ILE A 61 -4.21 -12.41 2.56
CA ILE A 61 -3.30 -12.67 3.69
C ILE A 61 -2.92 -14.16 3.72
N GLU A 62 -3.91 -15.04 3.64
CA GLU A 62 -3.69 -16.49 3.63
C GLU A 62 -2.80 -16.93 2.46
N SER A 63 -3.04 -16.38 1.27
CA SER A 63 -2.23 -16.68 0.08
C SER A 63 -0.78 -16.25 0.26
N LEU A 64 -0.52 -15.04 0.74
CA LEU A 64 0.84 -14.58 1.00
C LEU A 64 1.54 -15.45 2.05
N CYS A 65 0.87 -15.75 3.15
CA CYS A 65 1.41 -16.60 4.23
C CYS A 65 1.70 -18.01 3.74
N ALA A 66 0.81 -18.63 2.96
CA ALA A 66 0.99 -19.96 2.39
C ALA A 66 2.22 -20.05 1.47
N HIS A 67 2.58 -18.94 0.82
CA HIS A 67 3.79 -18.83 0.01
C HIS A 67 5.02 -18.31 0.78
N GLY A 68 4.97 -18.32 2.11
CA GLY A 68 6.10 -17.94 2.96
C GLY A 68 6.44 -16.45 2.93
N ARG A 69 5.50 -15.61 2.54
CA ARG A 69 5.69 -14.15 2.55
C ARG A 69 5.36 -13.61 3.94
N PRO A 70 6.27 -12.87 4.59
CA PRO A 70 5.98 -12.24 5.87
C PRO A 70 4.86 -11.21 5.73
N VAL A 71 3.82 -11.34 6.54
CA VAL A 71 2.69 -10.42 6.55
C VAL A 71 2.53 -9.79 7.93
N ARG A 72 2.43 -8.46 7.96
CA ARG A 72 1.98 -7.69 9.11
C ARG A 72 0.57 -7.20 8.85
N ARG A 73 -0.34 -7.47 9.78
CA ARG A 73 -1.72 -7.02 9.71
C ARG A 73 -1.94 -5.82 10.63
N ILE A 74 -2.61 -4.80 10.14
CA ILE A 74 -3.09 -3.66 10.91
C ILE A 74 -4.60 -3.61 10.78
N ASP A 75 -5.31 -3.94 11.86
CA ASP A 75 -6.77 -3.92 11.86
C ASP A 75 -7.29 -2.54 12.24
N VAL A 76 -8.09 -1.95 11.38
CA VAL A 76 -8.77 -0.67 11.59
C VAL A 76 -10.27 -0.92 11.73
N ALA A 77 -10.83 -0.56 12.86
CA ALA A 77 -12.26 -0.78 13.12
C ALA A 77 -13.14 0.00 12.12
N ARG A 78 -12.72 1.21 11.77
CA ARG A 78 -13.39 2.09 10.82
C ARG A 78 -12.35 3.01 10.18
N VAL A 79 -12.46 3.22 8.86
CA VAL A 79 -11.65 4.20 8.14
C VAL A 79 -12.36 5.55 8.22
N ASP A 80 -11.84 6.42 9.08
CA ASP A 80 -12.25 7.81 9.24
C ASP A 80 -11.00 8.70 9.32
N GLU A 81 -11.19 10.00 9.46
CA GLU A 81 -10.09 10.97 9.47
C GLU A 81 -9.10 10.71 10.61
N ALA A 82 -9.60 10.24 11.76
CA ALA A 82 -8.75 9.93 12.92
C ALA A 82 -7.90 8.69 12.65
N ALA A 83 -8.49 7.63 12.08
CA ALA A 83 -7.77 6.41 11.71
C ALA A 83 -6.71 6.68 10.64
N ILE A 84 -7.04 7.49 9.64
CA ILE A 84 -6.07 7.88 8.59
C ILE A 84 -4.94 8.69 9.19
N GLY A 85 -5.24 9.68 10.04
CA GLY A 85 -4.22 10.47 10.74
C GLY A 85 -3.31 9.61 11.61
N ALA A 86 -3.87 8.63 12.33
CA ALA A 86 -3.11 7.69 13.14
C ALA A 86 -2.20 6.78 12.29
N LEU A 87 -2.68 6.28 11.15
CA LEU A 87 -1.87 5.48 10.22
C LEU A 87 -0.73 6.32 9.62
N MET A 88 -0.99 7.56 9.23
CA MET A 88 0.05 8.47 8.72
C MET A 88 1.14 8.70 9.78
N ALA A 89 0.74 9.04 11.00
CA ALA A 89 1.68 9.24 12.12
C ALA A 89 2.47 7.96 12.42
N HIS A 90 1.81 6.80 12.41
CA HIS A 90 2.45 5.51 12.61
C HIS A 90 3.56 5.26 11.59
N PHE A 91 3.27 5.39 10.29
CA PHE A 91 4.26 5.14 9.24
C PHE A 91 5.37 6.20 9.19
N MET A 92 5.09 7.45 9.55
CA MET A 92 6.13 8.48 9.71
C MET A 92 7.09 8.12 10.84
N LEU A 93 6.57 7.73 12.00
CA LEU A 93 7.40 7.31 13.15
C LEU A 93 8.17 6.02 12.84
N GLU A 94 7.55 5.07 12.16
CA GLU A 94 8.21 3.83 11.73
C GLU A 94 9.39 4.14 10.81
N THR A 95 9.20 5.02 9.81
CA THR A 95 10.26 5.43 8.88
C THR A 95 11.42 6.09 9.61
N VAL A 96 11.15 7.03 10.50
CA VAL A 96 12.19 7.71 11.30
C VAL A 96 12.93 6.71 12.18
N THR A 97 12.20 5.82 12.86
CA THR A 97 12.79 4.80 13.73
C THR A 97 13.68 3.84 12.93
N ALA A 98 13.19 3.35 11.79
CA ALA A 98 13.95 2.46 10.92
C ALA A 98 15.23 3.13 10.41
N ALA A 99 15.16 4.39 10.00
CA ALA A 99 16.33 5.14 9.55
C ALA A 99 17.39 5.25 10.66
N PHE A 100 17.00 5.59 11.89
CA PHE A 100 17.94 5.61 13.02
C PHE A 100 18.54 4.24 13.32
N MET A 101 17.74 3.17 13.24
CA MET A 101 18.24 1.80 13.42
C MET A 101 19.27 1.41 12.34
N MET A 102 19.12 1.97 11.14
CA MET A 102 20.03 1.75 10.01
C MET A 102 21.23 2.72 10.00
N GLY A 103 21.29 3.67 10.94
CA GLY A 103 22.32 4.70 10.98
C GLY A 103 22.21 5.74 9.84
N VAL A 104 21.00 5.94 9.32
CA VAL A 104 20.70 6.91 8.26
C VAL A 104 19.94 8.09 8.85
N ASP A 105 20.29 9.30 8.40
CA ASP A 105 19.54 10.51 8.80
C ASP A 105 18.19 10.55 8.03
N PRO A 106 17.05 10.47 8.74
CA PRO A 106 15.72 10.48 8.09
C PRO A 106 15.32 11.88 7.57
N PHE A 107 16.03 12.94 7.95
CA PHE A 107 15.67 14.31 7.63
C PHE A 107 16.56 14.94 6.56
N ASP A 108 17.61 14.25 6.11
CA ASP A 108 18.52 14.70 5.07
C ASP A 108 18.32 13.90 3.76
N GLN A 109 18.40 14.60 2.65
CA GLN A 109 18.24 14.03 1.31
C GLN A 109 19.38 14.52 0.37
N PRO A 110 20.63 14.12 0.62
CA PRO A 110 21.78 14.65 -0.11
C PRO A 110 21.72 14.38 -1.62
N ALA A 111 21.12 13.27 -2.05
CA ALA A 111 20.93 12.96 -3.47
C ALA A 111 20.00 13.95 -4.19
N VAL A 112 18.99 14.46 -3.49
CA VAL A 112 18.07 15.48 -4.04
C VAL A 112 18.77 16.83 -4.14
N GLU A 113 19.59 17.20 -3.16
CA GLU A 113 20.37 18.44 -3.19
C GLU A 113 21.46 18.41 -4.29
N ASP A 114 22.09 17.28 -4.55
CA ASP A 114 23.03 17.13 -5.68
C ASP A 114 22.35 17.44 -7.02
N GLY A 115 21.16 16.92 -7.26
CA GLY A 115 20.37 17.23 -8.46
C GLY A 115 20.06 18.71 -8.62
N LYS A 116 19.66 19.37 -7.54
CA LYS A 116 19.41 20.82 -7.53
C LYS A 116 20.69 21.63 -7.77
N ALA A 117 21.81 21.25 -7.19
CA ALA A 117 23.10 21.90 -7.39
C ALA A 117 23.54 21.81 -8.86
N ARG A 118 23.42 20.63 -9.47
CA ARG A 118 23.72 20.45 -10.90
C ARG A 118 22.82 21.26 -11.80
N THR A 119 21.53 21.36 -11.48
CA THR A 119 20.59 22.21 -12.23
C THR A 119 20.96 23.67 -12.17
N ARG A 120 21.27 24.19 -10.96
CA ARG A 120 21.70 25.59 -10.79
C ARG A 120 22.98 25.86 -11.60
N LYS A 121 23.95 24.95 -11.54
CA LYS A 121 25.18 25.08 -12.31
C LYS A 121 24.92 25.14 -13.82
N ARG A 122 24.12 24.22 -14.36
CA ARG A 122 23.78 24.22 -15.79
C ARG A 122 23.12 25.49 -16.26
N LEU A 123 22.20 26.06 -15.44
CA LEU A 123 21.54 27.31 -15.77
C LEU A 123 22.52 28.50 -15.73
N ALA A 124 23.44 28.54 -14.78
CA ALA A 124 24.48 29.58 -14.71
C ALA A 124 25.41 29.52 -15.90
N ASP A 125 25.86 28.32 -16.28
CA ASP A 125 26.74 28.10 -17.44
C ASP A 125 26.04 28.54 -18.74
N ALA A 126 24.77 28.23 -18.92
CA ALA A 126 23.97 28.65 -20.08
C ALA A 126 23.77 30.17 -20.16
N SER A 127 23.59 30.82 -19.00
CA SER A 127 23.44 32.28 -18.94
C SER A 127 24.77 33.01 -19.25
N GLY A 128 25.90 32.44 -18.86
CA GLY A 128 27.25 32.98 -19.19
C GLY A 128 27.63 32.82 -20.66
N ALA A 129 27.11 31.79 -21.34
CA ALA A 129 27.34 31.59 -22.77
C ALA A 129 26.49 32.51 -23.67
N ALA A 130 25.47 33.18 -23.14
CA ALA A 130 24.58 34.08 -23.89
C ALA A 130 25.11 35.56 -23.93
N VAL A 131 26.23 35.85 -23.29
CA VAL A 131 26.80 37.23 -23.15
C VAL A 131 28.11 37.41 -23.96
N THR A 132 28.49 36.43 -24.78
CA THR A 132 29.60 36.52 -25.73
C THR A 132 29.07 36.45 -27.15
#